data_1933a997294ce29438b9baf67032d638
#
_entry.id   1933a997294ce29438b9baf67032d638
#
_cell.length_a   1.000
_cell.length_b   1.000
_cell.length_c   1.000
_cell.angle_alpha   90.00
_cell.angle_beta   90.00
_cell.angle_gamma   90.00
#
_symmetry.space_group_name_H-M   'P 1'
#
loop_
_entity.id
_entity.type
_entity.pdbx_description
1 polymer ?
#
loop_
_entity_poly.entity_id
_entity_poly.type
_entity_poly.pdbx_seq_one_letter_code
_entity_poly.pdbx_strand_id
1 'polypeptide(L)'
;NNNNPEALKFFKSSKYLIKKHNSYLESYINALVLEGRVQQAASEIKQNLTKNNSNFFEAYLLLAVDSLKKKNYKKSKEHLKKSYEFINNDRLSLIVAETLNQYLYVFEENKISKKNKFGNFSYINEVFQRCYLDDKKTKVYFNNLINSQNDVNYSRYIFFYLNYLIENDEYAEAKNITDDLDYLSTSLLVSQGKKWIESKKIKEFKKIFSCRNSTDIASEFFFLVSNLYSSKDDLEKSNFYLNISHYLNPKFK
;
A
#
# COMPACT_ATOMS: atom_id res chain seq x y z
N ASN A 1 4.81 26.56 3.80
CA ASN A 1 3.89 26.32 4.93
C ASN A 1 2.73 25.49 4.43
N ASN A 2 2.80 24.15 4.58
CA ASN A 2 1.71 23.24 4.25
C ASN A 2 0.66 23.27 5.37
N ASN A 3 -0.16 24.34 5.42
CA ASN A 3 -1.27 24.43 6.35
C ASN A 3 -2.52 23.82 5.72
N ASN A 4 -2.53 22.48 5.57
CA ASN A 4 -3.63 21.75 4.97
C ASN A 4 -5.00 21.95 5.67
N PRO A 5 -5.09 22.07 7.01
CA PRO A 5 -6.36 22.36 7.67
C PRO A 5 -7.00 23.70 7.25
N GLU A 6 -6.19 24.75 7.08
CA GLU A 6 -6.69 26.04 6.57
C GLU A 6 -7.05 25.98 5.09
N ALA A 7 -6.23 25.30 4.27
CA ALA A 7 -6.55 25.05 2.88
C ALA A 7 -7.90 24.33 2.73
N LEU A 8 -8.19 23.33 3.58
CA LEU A 8 -9.46 22.63 3.58
C LEU A 8 -10.66 23.53 3.97
N LYS A 9 -10.48 24.49 4.89
CA LYS A 9 -11.52 25.48 5.20
C LYS A 9 -11.83 26.33 3.98
N PHE A 10 -10.78 26.81 3.30
CA PHE A 10 -10.92 27.59 2.06
C PHE A 10 -11.63 26.79 0.97
N PHE A 11 -11.20 25.56 0.69
CA PHE A 11 -11.85 24.70 -0.30
C PHE A 11 -13.32 24.42 0.03
N LYS A 12 -13.67 24.24 1.30
CA LYS A 12 -15.08 24.05 1.69
C LYS A 12 -15.95 25.27 1.43
N SER A 13 -15.46 26.47 1.71
CA SER A 13 -16.18 27.72 1.48
C SER A 13 -16.32 28.07 0.00
N SER A 14 -15.41 27.55 -0.83
CA SER A 14 -15.32 27.87 -2.25
C SER A 14 -15.73 26.70 -3.16
N LYS A 15 -16.52 25.74 -2.67
CA LYS A 15 -16.94 24.53 -3.44
C LYS A 15 -17.60 24.83 -4.79
N TYR A 16 -18.22 25.99 -4.98
CA TYR A 16 -18.80 26.40 -6.26
C TYR A 16 -17.76 26.51 -7.39
N LEU A 17 -16.47 26.63 -7.03
CA LEU A 17 -15.36 26.69 -7.99
C LEU A 17 -15.02 25.32 -8.62
N ILE A 18 -15.45 24.21 -8.04
CA ILE A 18 -15.20 22.84 -8.57
C ILE A 18 -15.61 22.74 -10.05
N LYS A 19 -16.72 23.38 -10.43
CA LYS A 19 -17.22 23.36 -11.82
C LYS A 19 -16.61 24.43 -12.71
N LYS A 20 -15.84 25.37 -12.14
CA LYS A 20 -15.32 26.55 -12.86
C LYS A 20 -13.81 26.49 -13.12
N HIS A 21 -13.08 25.75 -12.30
CA HIS A 21 -11.61 25.64 -12.38
C HIS A 21 -11.17 24.19 -12.38
N ASN A 22 -10.53 23.73 -13.45
CA ASN A 22 -10.14 22.34 -13.67
C ASN A 22 -9.21 21.80 -12.56
N SER A 23 -8.25 22.60 -12.08
CA SER A 23 -7.31 22.20 -11.02
C SER A 23 -7.90 22.26 -9.59
N TYR A 24 -9.10 22.83 -9.42
CA TYR A 24 -9.67 22.99 -8.09
C TYR A 24 -9.98 21.65 -7.42
N LEU A 25 -10.61 20.73 -8.16
CA LEU A 25 -10.96 19.41 -7.64
C LEU A 25 -9.69 18.65 -7.25
N GLU A 26 -8.66 18.66 -8.10
CA GLU A 26 -7.38 18.00 -7.84
C GLU A 26 -6.73 18.53 -6.55
N SER A 27 -6.58 19.83 -6.42
CA SER A 27 -6.00 20.46 -5.22
C SER A 27 -6.82 20.16 -3.96
N TYR A 28 -8.16 20.18 -4.05
CA TYR A 28 -9.03 19.84 -2.93
C TYR A 28 -8.90 18.38 -2.51
N ILE A 29 -8.86 17.45 -3.48
CA ILE A 29 -8.68 16.02 -3.22
C ILE A 29 -7.31 15.76 -2.58
N ASN A 30 -6.25 16.39 -3.09
CA ASN A 30 -4.91 16.27 -2.54
C ASN A 30 -4.90 16.73 -1.06
N ALA A 31 -5.45 17.90 -0.76
CA ALA A 31 -5.55 18.40 0.61
C ALA A 31 -6.36 17.47 1.54
N LEU A 32 -7.43 16.84 1.05
CA LEU A 32 -8.19 15.85 1.82
C LEU A 32 -7.35 14.61 2.14
N VAL A 33 -6.61 14.09 1.17
CA VAL A 33 -5.76 12.91 1.36
C VAL A 33 -4.62 13.23 2.32
N LEU A 34 -3.96 14.38 2.18
CA LEU A 34 -2.88 14.81 3.08
C LEU A 34 -3.33 14.96 4.55
N GLU A 35 -4.61 15.25 4.78
CA GLU A 35 -5.24 15.24 6.11
C GLU A 35 -5.82 13.87 6.53
N GLY A 36 -5.45 12.79 5.85
CA GLY A 36 -5.92 11.44 6.15
C GLY A 36 -7.40 11.17 5.81
N ARG A 37 -8.07 12.09 5.10
CA ARG A 37 -9.50 11.99 4.75
C ARG A 37 -9.74 11.26 3.43
N VAL A 38 -9.04 10.16 3.21
CA VAL A 38 -9.04 9.40 1.93
C VAL A 38 -10.46 8.96 1.53
N GLN A 39 -11.27 8.49 2.48
CA GLN A 39 -12.66 8.10 2.20
C GLN A 39 -13.51 9.30 1.72
N GLN A 40 -13.31 10.47 2.35
CA GLN A 40 -13.99 11.69 1.93
C GLN A 40 -13.52 12.11 0.54
N ALA A 41 -12.22 12.06 0.26
CA ALA A 41 -11.66 12.35 -1.06
C ALA A 41 -12.31 11.48 -2.15
N ALA A 42 -12.40 10.16 -1.94
CA ALA A 42 -13.06 9.25 -2.87
C ALA A 42 -14.56 9.60 -3.07
N SER A 43 -15.24 10.05 -2.02
CA SER A 43 -16.65 10.47 -2.11
C SER A 43 -16.82 11.78 -2.89
N GLU A 44 -15.97 12.77 -2.66
CA GLU A 44 -15.98 14.05 -3.40
C GLU A 44 -15.68 13.82 -4.90
N ILE A 45 -14.73 12.92 -5.23
CA ILE A 45 -14.46 12.54 -6.62
C ILE A 45 -15.74 11.98 -7.26
N LYS A 46 -16.41 11.02 -6.63
CA LYS A 46 -17.64 10.40 -7.17
C LYS A 46 -18.75 11.40 -7.45
N GLN A 47 -18.88 12.42 -6.61
CA GLN A 47 -19.93 13.44 -6.74
C GLN A 47 -19.61 14.49 -7.79
N ASN A 48 -18.33 14.80 -8.00
CA ASN A 48 -17.89 15.95 -8.77
C ASN A 48 -17.12 15.58 -10.05
N LEU A 49 -16.89 14.30 -10.31
CA LEU A 49 -16.15 13.85 -11.48
C LEU A 49 -16.95 14.15 -12.76
N THR A 50 -16.44 15.07 -13.57
CA THR A 50 -16.99 15.44 -14.88
C THR A 50 -15.91 15.31 -15.93
N LYS A 51 -16.27 15.33 -17.23
CA LYS A 51 -15.28 15.25 -18.32
C LYS A 51 -14.23 16.37 -18.27
N ASN A 52 -14.56 17.51 -17.65
CA ASN A 52 -13.69 18.69 -17.66
C ASN A 52 -12.76 18.78 -16.43
N ASN A 53 -13.00 18.03 -15.34
CA ASN A 53 -12.21 18.15 -14.10
C ASN A 53 -11.68 16.81 -13.57
N SER A 54 -11.77 15.76 -14.37
CA SER A 54 -11.39 14.39 -13.99
C SER A 54 -10.06 13.92 -14.56
N ASN A 55 -9.26 14.81 -15.12
CA ASN A 55 -8.10 14.47 -15.94
C ASN A 55 -6.83 14.40 -15.10
N PHE A 56 -6.85 13.68 -13.98
CA PHE A 56 -5.68 13.45 -13.16
C PHE A 56 -5.64 12.02 -12.60
N PHE A 57 -4.43 11.48 -12.52
CA PHE A 57 -4.16 10.09 -12.16
C PHE A 57 -4.70 9.72 -10.78
N GLU A 58 -4.48 10.58 -9.79
CA GLU A 58 -4.82 10.34 -8.38
C GLU A 58 -6.33 10.17 -8.15
N ALA A 59 -7.19 10.82 -8.97
CA ALA A 59 -8.64 10.62 -8.86
C ALA A 59 -9.03 9.17 -9.09
N TYR A 60 -8.56 8.60 -10.18
CA TYR A 60 -8.90 7.21 -10.52
C TYR A 60 -8.17 6.20 -9.65
N LEU A 61 -6.94 6.51 -9.20
CA LEU A 61 -6.25 5.71 -8.21
C LEU A 61 -7.04 5.63 -6.90
N LEU A 62 -7.53 6.75 -6.37
CA LEU A 62 -8.32 6.79 -5.14
C LEU A 62 -9.64 6.03 -5.27
N LEU A 63 -10.31 6.12 -6.43
CA LEU A 63 -11.52 5.33 -6.70
C LEU A 63 -11.22 3.82 -6.78
N ALA A 64 -10.07 3.45 -7.36
CA ALA A 64 -9.62 2.06 -7.39
C ALA A 64 -9.33 1.55 -5.98
N VAL A 65 -8.61 2.32 -5.15
CA VAL A 65 -8.30 2.00 -3.76
C VAL A 65 -9.57 1.87 -2.90
N ASP A 66 -10.53 2.80 -3.02
CA ASP A 66 -11.81 2.72 -2.30
C ASP A 66 -12.62 1.48 -2.70
N SER A 67 -12.57 1.10 -3.97
CA SER A 67 -13.23 -0.11 -4.48
C SER A 67 -12.52 -1.38 -3.98
N LEU A 68 -11.18 -1.39 -3.94
CA LEU A 68 -10.38 -2.47 -3.37
C LEU A 68 -10.68 -2.66 -1.89
N LYS A 69 -10.73 -1.57 -1.10
CA LYS A 69 -11.09 -1.64 0.32
C LYS A 69 -12.45 -2.29 0.56
N LYS A 70 -13.38 -2.10 -0.36
CA LYS A 70 -14.71 -2.75 -0.36
C LYS A 70 -14.71 -4.14 -0.98
N LYS A 71 -13.53 -4.67 -1.33
CA LYS A 71 -13.34 -5.96 -2.01
C LYS A 71 -14.06 -6.07 -3.37
N ASN A 72 -14.38 -4.94 -3.98
CA ASN A 72 -14.94 -4.90 -5.34
C ASN A 72 -13.81 -4.77 -6.36
N TYR A 73 -13.13 -5.89 -6.62
CA TYR A 73 -11.93 -5.93 -7.46
C TYR A 73 -12.22 -5.57 -8.91
N LYS A 74 -13.35 -6.00 -9.45
CA LYS A 74 -13.79 -5.65 -10.81
C LYS A 74 -13.87 -4.14 -10.98
N LYS A 75 -14.59 -3.45 -10.09
CA LYS A 75 -14.73 -2.00 -10.13
C LYS A 75 -13.40 -1.28 -9.88
N SER A 76 -12.56 -1.84 -9.01
CA SER A 76 -11.21 -1.34 -8.78
C SER A 76 -10.37 -1.38 -10.07
N LYS A 77 -10.40 -2.48 -10.84
CA LYS A 77 -9.74 -2.60 -12.14
C LYS A 77 -10.28 -1.60 -13.17
N GLU A 78 -11.60 -1.40 -13.21
CA GLU A 78 -12.24 -0.44 -14.12
C GLU A 78 -11.74 0.99 -13.87
N HIS A 79 -11.65 1.40 -12.61
CA HIS A 79 -11.09 2.70 -12.23
C HIS A 79 -9.60 2.78 -12.53
N LEU A 80 -8.83 1.75 -12.19
CA LEU A 80 -7.40 1.71 -12.44
C LEU A 80 -7.09 1.78 -13.94
N LYS A 81 -7.88 1.11 -14.79
CA LYS A 81 -7.72 1.21 -16.25
C LYS A 81 -7.85 2.65 -16.75
N LYS A 82 -8.75 3.44 -16.18
CA LYS A 82 -8.90 4.85 -16.54
C LYS A 82 -7.71 5.69 -16.06
N SER A 83 -7.07 5.35 -14.94
CA SER A 83 -5.91 6.11 -14.45
C SER A 83 -4.73 6.09 -15.42
N TYR A 84 -4.57 5.04 -16.23
CA TYR A 84 -3.49 4.96 -17.23
C TYR A 84 -3.53 6.08 -18.27
N GLU A 85 -4.71 6.64 -18.57
CA GLU A 85 -4.88 7.74 -19.53
C GLU A 85 -4.21 9.04 -19.02
N PHE A 86 -3.91 9.13 -17.73
CA PHE A 86 -3.38 10.32 -17.06
C PHE A 86 -1.97 10.15 -16.49
N ILE A 87 -1.26 9.09 -16.88
CA ILE A 87 0.14 8.87 -16.50
C ILE A 87 1.04 9.66 -17.46
N ASN A 88 1.26 10.94 -17.15
CA ASN A 88 2.09 11.86 -17.92
C ASN A 88 3.59 11.62 -17.72
N ASN A 89 4.17 10.60 -18.35
CA ASN A 89 5.61 10.26 -18.27
C ASN A 89 6.16 10.07 -16.83
N ASP A 90 5.31 9.99 -15.82
CA ASP A 90 5.71 9.69 -14.45
C ASP A 90 5.92 8.18 -14.27
N ARG A 91 7.19 7.79 -14.24
CA ARG A 91 7.58 6.37 -14.07
C ARG A 91 7.06 5.77 -12.77
N LEU A 92 6.97 6.53 -11.68
CA LEU A 92 6.47 6.00 -10.40
C LEU A 92 4.96 5.77 -10.45
N SER A 93 4.18 6.68 -11.04
CA SER A 93 2.75 6.47 -11.26
C SER A 93 2.47 5.23 -12.12
N LEU A 94 3.32 4.97 -13.14
CA LEU A 94 3.23 3.74 -13.92
C LEU A 94 3.50 2.50 -13.07
N ILE A 95 4.56 2.51 -12.24
CA ILE A 95 4.88 1.41 -11.32
C ILE A 95 3.71 1.16 -10.35
N VAL A 96 3.11 2.22 -9.82
CA VAL A 96 1.96 2.13 -8.91
C VAL A 96 0.78 1.47 -9.62
N ALA A 97 0.41 1.94 -10.82
CA ALA A 97 -0.72 1.41 -11.56
C ALA A 97 -0.51 -0.07 -11.97
N GLU A 98 0.66 -0.39 -12.52
CA GLU A 98 0.99 -1.75 -12.95
C GLU A 98 1.03 -2.74 -11.77
N THR A 99 1.64 -2.35 -10.64
CA THR A 99 1.73 -3.22 -9.46
C THR A 99 0.35 -3.43 -8.82
N LEU A 100 -0.44 -2.37 -8.68
CA LEU A 100 -1.81 -2.50 -8.17
C LEU A 100 -2.67 -3.38 -9.08
N ASN A 101 -2.51 -3.27 -10.41
CA ASN A 101 -3.21 -4.13 -11.37
C ASN A 101 -2.81 -5.61 -11.21
N GLN A 102 -1.54 -5.90 -10.94
CA GLN A 102 -1.08 -7.26 -10.64
C GLN A 102 -1.73 -7.80 -9.37
N TYR A 103 -1.77 -7.02 -8.29
CA TYR A 103 -2.47 -7.43 -7.05
C TYR A 103 -3.96 -7.66 -7.27
N LEU A 104 -4.65 -6.76 -7.99
CA LEU A 104 -6.07 -6.94 -8.31
C LEU A 104 -6.33 -8.21 -9.14
N TYR A 105 -5.41 -8.55 -10.04
CA TYR A 105 -5.48 -9.82 -10.77
C TYR A 105 -5.37 -11.02 -9.80
N VAL A 106 -4.38 -10.99 -8.89
CA VAL A 106 -4.18 -12.08 -7.91
C VAL A 106 -5.39 -12.23 -6.99
N PHE A 107 -5.93 -11.11 -6.50
CA PHE A 107 -7.08 -11.12 -5.57
C PHE A 107 -8.38 -11.61 -6.21
N GLU A 108 -8.54 -11.43 -7.51
CA GLU A 108 -9.74 -11.86 -8.25
C GLU A 108 -9.59 -13.27 -8.81
N GLU A 109 -8.46 -13.56 -9.47
CA GLU A 109 -8.25 -14.81 -10.21
C GLU A 109 -7.62 -15.93 -9.37
N ASN A 110 -7.12 -15.62 -8.17
CA ASN A 110 -6.37 -16.56 -7.32
C ASN A 110 -5.18 -17.20 -8.07
N LYS A 111 -4.49 -16.43 -8.90
CA LYS A 111 -3.32 -16.85 -9.68
C LYS A 111 -2.21 -15.82 -9.61
N ILE A 112 -0.95 -16.27 -9.59
CA ILE A 112 0.22 -15.39 -9.58
C ILE A 112 0.28 -14.60 -10.89
N SER A 113 0.48 -13.29 -10.79
CA SER A 113 0.75 -12.43 -11.94
C SER A 113 2.22 -12.53 -12.33
N LYS A 114 2.51 -12.99 -13.56
CA LYS A 114 3.88 -13.24 -14.03
C LYS A 114 4.60 -12.03 -14.62
N LYS A 115 4.09 -10.82 -14.44
CA LYS A 115 4.69 -9.61 -15.01
C LYS A 115 5.72 -9.02 -14.05
N ASN A 116 7.00 -9.32 -14.26
CA ASN A 116 8.13 -8.77 -13.49
C ASN A 116 8.89 -7.75 -14.33
N LYS A 117 8.71 -6.44 -14.05
CA LYS A 117 9.35 -5.37 -14.83
C LYS A 117 10.14 -4.35 -14.00
N PHE A 118 10.08 -4.40 -12.66
CA PHE A 118 10.56 -3.32 -11.79
C PHE A 118 11.61 -3.76 -10.75
N GLY A 119 12.48 -4.71 -11.12
CA GLY A 119 13.59 -5.15 -10.26
C GLY A 119 13.15 -5.64 -8.87
N ASN A 120 13.82 -5.19 -7.82
CA ASN A 120 13.54 -5.58 -6.43
C ASN A 120 12.09 -5.34 -6.01
N PHE A 121 11.46 -4.29 -6.52
CA PHE A 121 10.06 -4.00 -6.24
C PHE A 121 9.12 -5.08 -6.77
N SER A 122 9.40 -5.62 -7.96
CA SER A 122 8.66 -6.77 -8.51
C SER A 122 8.85 -8.04 -7.69
N TYR A 123 10.06 -8.24 -7.14
CA TYR A 123 10.34 -9.39 -6.31
C TYR A 123 9.54 -9.35 -4.99
N ILE A 124 9.52 -8.20 -4.31
CA ILE A 124 8.69 -7.96 -3.13
C ILE A 124 7.21 -8.22 -3.45
N ASN A 125 6.73 -7.68 -4.58
CA ASN A 125 5.36 -7.90 -5.04
C ASN A 125 5.05 -9.40 -5.21
N GLU A 126 5.97 -10.18 -5.81
CA GLU A 126 5.77 -11.62 -5.98
C GLU A 126 5.75 -12.37 -4.63
N VAL A 127 6.60 -12.00 -3.67
CA VAL A 127 6.57 -12.56 -2.31
C VAL A 127 5.17 -12.40 -1.69
N PHE A 128 4.59 -11.21 -1.75
CA PHE A 128 3.25 -10.96 -1.19
C PHE A 128 2.13 -11.63 -1.98
N GLN A 129 2.25 -11.76 -3.31
CA GLN A 129 1.29 -12.54 -4.11
C GLN A 129 1.27 -14.01 -3.66
N ARG A 130 2.46 -14.61 -3.47
CA ARG A 130 2.59 -16.00 -2.99
C ARG A 130 2.07 -16.16 -1.57
N CYS A 131 2.36 -15.19 -0.71
CA CYS A 131 1.85 -15.17 0.65
C CYS A 131 0.30 -15.12 0.68
N TYR A 132 -0.31 -14.30 -0.17
CA TYR A 132 -1.77 -14.23 -0.30
C TYR A 132 -2.39 -15.55 -0.74
N LEU A 133 -1.76 -16.21 -1.70
CA LEU A 133 -2.25 -17.46 -2.30
C LEU A 133 -1.89 -18.73 -1.51
N ASP A 134 -1.11 -18.61 -0.44
CA ASP A 134 -0.51 -19.75 0.27
C ASP A 134 0.27 -20.68 -0.67
N ASP A 135 1.03 -20.09 -1.54
CA ASP A 135 1.80 -20.82 -2.52
C ASP A 135 2.94 -21.62 -1.84
N LYS A 136 3.18 -22.85 -2.29
CA LYS A 136 4.19 -23.75 -1.71
C LYS A 136 5.62 -23.15 -1.70
N LYS A 137 5.90 -22.16 -2.56
CA LYS A 137 7.20 -21.49 -2.63
C LYS A 137 7.30 -20.24 -1.74
N THR A 138 6.25 -19.87 -1.01
CA THR A 138 6.21 -18.64 -0.19
C THR A 138 7.41 -18.54 0.75
N LYS A 139 7.75 -19.61 1.46
CA LYS A 139 8.91 -19.65 2.37
C LYS A 139 10.24 -19.40 1.65
N VAL A 140 10.43 -20.06 0.51
CA VAL A 140 11.65 -19.89 -0.30
C VAL A 140 11.80 -18.44 -0.74
N TYR A 141 10.71 -17.81 -1.15
CA TYR A 141 10.72 -16.43 -1.60
C TYR A 141 10.96 -15.44 -0.46
N PHE A 142 10.38 -15.65 0.73
CA PHE A 142 10.70 -14.84 1.91
C PHE A 142 12.15 -15.00 2.32
N ASN A 143 12.67 -16.24 2.42
CA ASN A 143 14.06 -16.50 2.78
C ASN A 143 15.03 -15.83 1.81
N ASN A 144 14.79 -15.92 0.50
CA ASN A 144 15.63 -15.26 -0.49
C ASN A 144 15.57 -13.73 -0.38
N LEU A 145 14.39 -13.15 -0.05
CA LEU A 145 14.25 -11.72 0.14
C LEU A 145 15.03 -11.23 1.36
N ILE A 146 14.92 -11.93 2.49
CA ILE A 146 15.55 -11.55 3.75
C ILE A 146 17.07 -11.71 3.68
N ASN A 147 17.55 -12.76 3.02
CA ASN A 147 18.98 -13.09 2.90
C ASN A 147 19.65 -12.48 1.65
N SER A 148 18.95 -11.63 0.90
CA SER A 148 19.55 -10.98 -0.27
C SER A 148 20.69 -10.05 0.17
N GLN A 149 21.90 -10.28 -0.37
CA GLN A 149 23.12 -9.51 -0.07
C GLN A 149 23.17 -8.15 -0.81
N ASN A 150 22.04 -7.53 -1.03
CA ASN A 150 21.96 -6.22 -1.68
C ASN A 150 22.11 -5.12 -0.62
N ASP A 151 22.55 -3.92 -1.02
CA ASP A 151 22.66 -2.71 -0.16
C ASP A 151 21.32 -2.26 0.45
N VAL A 152 20.23 -2.97 0.17
CA VAL A 152 18.88 -2.66 0.66
C VAL A 152 18.58 -3.49 1.90
N ASN A 153 18.25 -2.81 2.99
CA ASN A 153 17.85 -3.46 4.23
C ASN A 153 16.40 -4.01 4.12
N TYR A 154 16.30 -5.32 3.98
CA TYR A 154 15.01 -6.03 3.94
C TYR A 154 14.55 -6.55 5.31
N SER A 155 15.15 -6.12 6.41
CA SER A 155 14.80 -6.60 7.78
C SER A 155 13.31 -6.45 8.11
N ARG A 156 12.63 -5.44 7.56
CA ARG A 156 11.18 -5.27 7.71
C ARG A 156 10.38 -6.50 7.26
N TYR A 157 10.85 -7.21 6.23
CA TYR A 157 10.15 -8.38 5.68
C TYR A 157 10.23 -9.61 6.57
N ILE A 158 11.15 -9.63 7.53
CA ILE A 158 11.19 -10.65 8.60
C ILE A 158 9.85 -10.66 9.35
N PHE A 159 9.29 -9.49 9.67
CA PHE A 159 7.98 -9.44 10.35
C PHE A 159 6.87 -10.11 9.54
N PHE A 160 6.81 -9.87 8.24
CA PHE A 160 5.79 -10.48 7.39
C PHE A 160 6.00 -11.98 7.21
N TYR A 161 7.27 -12.42 7.20
CA TYR A 161 7.58 -13.84 7.18
C TYR A 161 7.18 -14.52 8.50
N LEU A 162 7.49 -13.92 9.65
CA LEU A 162 7.03 -14.40 10.95
C LEU A 162 5.51 -14.48 11.00
N ASN A 163 4.81 -13.46 10.51
CA ASN A 163 3.35 -13.47 10.42
C ASN A 163 2.84 -14.63 9.58
N TYR A 164 3.42 -14.87 8.40
CA TYR A 164 3.08 -16.00 7.54
C TYR A 164 3.28 -17.35 8.25
N LEU A 165 4.42 -17.56 8.91
CA LEU A 165 4.71 -18.79 9.65
C LEU A 165 3.70 -19.00 10.79
N ILE A 166 3.39 -17.94 11.54
CA ILE A 166 2.40 -17.97 12.62
C ILE A 166 0.99 -18.29 12.09
N GLU A 167 0.60 -17.76 10.94
CA GLU A 167 -0.70 -18.05 10.32
C GLU A 167 -0.82 -19.50 9.84
N ASN A 168 0.32 -20.17 9.58
CA ASN A 168 0.40 -21.56 9.15
C ASN A 168 0.81 -22.53 10.30
N ASP A 169 0.72 -22.08 11.56
CA ASP A 169 1.04 -22.87 12.76
C ASP A 169 2.51 -23.35 12.85
N GLU A 170 3.42 -22.70 12.11
CA GLU A 170 4.85 -23.03 12.05
C GLU A 170 5.65 -22.29 13.14
N TYR A 171 5.23 -22.41 14.38
CA TYR A 171 5.79 -21.68 15.52
C TYR A 171 7.26 -21.97 15.79
N ALA A 172 7.70 -23.21 15.58
CA ALA A 172 9.11 -23.60 15.80
C ALA A 172 10.05 -22.85 14.85
N GLU A 173 9.69 -22.76 13.58
CA GLU A 173 10.49 -22.02 12.59
C GLU A 173 10.49 -20.52 12.89
N ALA A 174 9.32 -19.94 13.21
CA ALA A 174 9.22 -18.54 13.59
C ALA A 174 10.09 -18.23 14.83
N LYS A 175 10.13 -19.11 15.81
CA LYS A 175 10.98 -18.96 17.00
C LYS A 175 12.46 -19.03 16.62
N ASN A 176 12.89 -20.01 15.84
CA ASN A 176 14.29 -20.12 15.41
C ASN A 176 14.78 -18.85 14.72
N ILE A 177 13.97 -18.28 13.80
CA ILE A 177 14.29 -17.01 13.14
C ILE A 177 14.45 -15.89 14.17
N THR A 178 13.60 -15.83 15.19
CA THR A 178 13.67 -14.75 16.19
C THR A 178 14.80 -14.93 17.19
N ASP A 179 15.22 -16.16 17.49
CA ASP A 179 16.33 -16.42 18.39
C ASP A 179 17.66 -15.90 17.81
N ASP A 180 17.81 -15.94 16.48
CA ASP A 180 19.02 -15.46 15.77
C ASP A 180 19.03 -13.93 15.56
N LEU A 181 17.94 -13.21 15.89
CA LEU A 181 17.85 -11.76 15.67
C LEU A 181 18.43 -10.95 16.82
N ASP A 182 19.32 -10.01 16.48
CA ASP A 182 19.76 -8.97 17.41
C ASP A 182 18.74 -7.83 17.50
N TYR A 183 18.29 -7.50 18.71
CA TYR A 183 17.34 -6.40 18.98
C TYR A 183 17.85 -5.03 18.52
N LEU A 184 19.16 -4.80 18.55
CA LEU A 184 19.74 -3.49 18.23
C LEU A 184 19.77 -3.23 16.72
N SER A 185 19.78 -4.28 15.90
CA SER A 185 19.88 -4.19 14.45
C SER A 185 18.54 -4.35 13.72
N THR A 186 17.46 -4.62 14.44
CA THR A 186 16.14 -4.90 13.84
C THR A 186 15.19 -3.68 13.88
N SER A 187 14.25 -3.62 12.93
CA SER A 187 13.18 -2.62 12.95
C SER A 187 12.25 -2.80 14.16
N LEU A 188 11.60 -1.71 14.59
CA LEU A 188 10.62 -1.75 15.69
C LEU A 188 9.54 -2.81 15.49
N LEU A 189 9.08 -2.99 14.24
CA LEU A 189 8.06 -3.97 13.88
C LEU A 189 8.55 -5.41 14.11
N VAL A 190 9.79 -5.71 13.72
CA VAL A 190 10.42 -7.03 13.94
C VAL A 190 10.66 -7.28 15.42
N SER A 191 11.19 -6.28 16.15
CA SER A 191 11.39 -6.38 17.62
C SER A 191 10.05 -6.63 18.35
N GLN A 192 8.96 -6.02 17.90
CA GLN A 192 7.65 -6.27 18.44
C GLN A 192 7.17 -7.70 18.14
N GLY A 193 7.38 -8.20 16.92
CA GLY A 193 7.08 -9.58 16.54
C GLY A 193 7.83 -10.60 17.39
N LYS A 194 9.14 -10.40 17.61
CA LYS A 194 9.96 -11.22 18.50
C LYS A 194 9.36 -11.28 19.92
N LYS A 195 9.01 -10.13 20.52
CA LYS A 195 8.38 -10.06 21.84
C LYS A 195 7.05 -10.84 21.90
N TRP A 196 6.26 -10.83 20.84
CA TRP A 196 5.00 -11.59 20.80
C TRP A 196 5.22 -13.10 20.74
N ILE A 197 6.24 -13.55 20.02
CA ILE A 197 6.62 -14.97 19.98
C ILE A 197 7.11 -15.43 21.37
N GLU A 198 8.07 -14.70 21.98
CA GLU A 198 8.62 -14.98 23.31
C GLU A 198 7.54 -15.01 24.40
N SER A 199 6.58 -14.06 24.34
CA SER A 199 5.48 -13.96 25.32
C SER A 199 4.25 -14.80 24.98
N LYS A 200 4.31 -15.62 23.91
CA LYS A 200 3.20 -16.46 23.41
C LYS A 200 1.94 -15.65 23.03
N LYS A 201 2.10 -14.35 22.71
CA LYS A 201 1.01 -13.46 22.26
C LYS A 201 0.79 -13.53 20.75
N ILE A 202 0.74 -14.71 20.19
CA ILE A 202 0.71 -14.99 18.75
C ILE A 202 -0.49 -14.34 18.04
N LYS A 203 -1.62 -14.24 18.73
CA LYS A 203 -2.83 -13.59 18.18
C LYS A 203 -2.64 -12.12 17.80
N GLU A 204 -1.61 -11.45 18.36
CA GLU A 204 -1.34 -10.05 18.06
C GLU A 204 -0.88 -9.83 16.61
N PHE A 205 -0.19 -10.82 16.00
CA PHE A 205 0.19 -10.75 14.59
C PHE A 205 -1.03 -10.54 13.69
N LYS A 206 -2.06 -11.37 13.83
CA LYS A 206 -3.30 -11.29 13.00
C LYS A 206 -4.07 -9.99 13.18
N LYS A 207 -3.87 -9.29 14.30
CA LYS A 207 -4.49 -7.98 14.51
C LYS A 207 -3.85 -6.88 13.69
N ILE A 208 -2.56 -7.02 13.37
CA ILE A 208 -1.79 -5.98 12.68
C ILE A 208 -1.80 -6.20 11.17
N PHE A 209 -1.55 -7.43 10.74
CA PHE A 209 -1.40 -7.77 9.33
C PHE A 209 -1.78 -9.22 9.07
N SER A 210 -2.33 -9.49 7.90
CA SER A 210 -2.50 -10.84 7.36
C SER A 210 -2.26 -10.86 5.86
N CYS A 211 -1.42 -11.79 5.40
CA CYS A 211 -1.25 -12.04 3.97
C CYS A 211 -2.55 -12.46 3.27
N ARG A 212 -3.51 -13.03 4.00
CA ARG A 212 -4.82 -13.43 3.46
C ARG A 212 -5.77 -12.25 3.24
N ASN A 213 -5.38 -11.06 3.67
CA ASN A 213 -6.18 -9.85 3.54
C ASN A 213 -5.62 -8.93 2.45
N SER A 214 -6.37 -8.79 1.36
CA SER A 214 -6.00 -7.95 0.23
C SER A 214 -5.73 -6.49 0.60
N THR A 215 -6.45 -5.95 1.61
CA THR A 215 -6.25 -4.57 2.06
C THR A 215 -4.96 -4.41 2.84
N ASP A 216 -4.50 -5.43 3.58
CA ASP A 216 -3.25 -5.37 4.33
C ASP A 216 -2.05 -5.42 3.35
N ILE A 217 -2.10 -6.28 2.33
CA ILE A 217 -1.08 -6.33 1.27
C ILE A 217 -1.03 -5.02 0.51
N ALA A 218 -2.17 -4.49 0.09
CA ALA A 218 -2.21 -3.21 -0.60
C ALA A 218 -1.75 -2.05 0.28
N SER A 219 -1.99 -2.10 1.60
CA SER A 219 -1.46 -1.15 2.56
C SER A 219 0.07 -1.14 2.58
N GLU A 220 0.71 -2.31 2.69
CA GLU A 220 2.18 -2.42 2.64
C GLU A 220 2.73 -1.93 1.30
N PHE A 221 2.08 -2.27 0.19
CA PHE A 221 2.45 -1.76 -1.12
C PHE A 221 2.48 -0.22 -1.16
N PHE A 222 1.43 0.45 -0.69
CA PHE A 222 1.39 1.92 -0.67
C PHE A 222 2.38 2.52 0.33
N PHE A 223 2.69 1.83 1.42
CA PHE A 223 3.78 2.21 2.31
C PHE A 223 5.14 2.20 1.60
N LEU A 224 5.42 1.17 0.79
CA LEU A 224 6.65 1.11 -0.02
C LEU A 224 6.70 2.24 -1.05
N VAL A 225 5.58 2.55 -1.70
CA VAL A 225 5.48 3.69 -2.63
C VAL A 225 5.78 5.00 -1.91
N SER A 226 5.24 5.19 -0.70
CA SER A 226 5.54 6.36 0.14
C SER A 226 7.04 6.51 0.38
N ASN A 227 7.72 5.42 0.75
CA ASN A 227 9.17 5.42 0.97
C ASN A 227 9.96 5.76 -0.31
N LEU A 228 9.51 5.31 -1.49
CA LEU A 228 10.15 5.65 -2.76
C LEU A 228 10.05 7.16 -3.06
N TYR A 229 8.93 7.80 -2.75
CA TYR A 229 8.81 9.25 -2.89
C TYR A 229 9.63 9.99 -1.83
N SER A 230 9.63 9.51 -0.58
CA SER A 230 10.47 10.07 0.49
C SER A 230 11.96 10.04 0.14
N SER A 231 12.45 8.95 -0.46
CA SER A 231 13.85 8.85 -0.90
C SER A 231 14.23 9.79 -2.05
N LYS A 232 13.24 10.44 -2.67
CA LYS A 232 13.41 11.47 -3.71
C LYS A 232 13.10 12.87 -3.20
N ASP A 233 12.98 13.06 -1.88
CA ASP A 233 12.60 14.31 -1.23
C ASP A 233 11.21 14.85 -1.63
N ASP A 234 10.36 14.03 -2.27
CA ASP A 234 8.97 14.38 -2.56
C ASP A 234 8.08 14.02 -1.36
N LEU A 235 8.15 14.84 -0.31
CA LEU A 235 7.44 14.60 0.95
C LEU A 235 5.91 14.72 0.80
N GLU A 236 5.43 15.50 -0.14
CA GLU A 236 3.99 15.65 -0.39
C GLU A 236 3.40 14.36 -0.95
N LYS A 237 3.99 13.81 -2.02
CA LYS A 237 3.58 12.51 -2.56
C LYS A 237 3.83 11.36 -1.57
N SER A 238 4.93 11.42 -0.82
CA SER A 238 5.20 10.45 0.25
C SER A 238 4.03 10.41 1.24
N ASN A 239 3.61 11.55 1.79
CA ASN A 239 2.49 11.65 2.72
C ASN A 239 1.16 11.24 2.08
N PHE A 240 0.95 11.58 0.81
CA PHE A 240 -0.24 11.15 0.06
C PHE A 240 -0.37 9.62 0.06
N TYR A 241 0.68 8.90 -0.32
CA TYR A 241 0.68 7.44 -0.36
C TYR A 241 0.68 6.79 1.03
N LEU A 242 1.32 7.42 2.02
CA LEU A 242 1.28 6.98 3.41
C LEU A 242 -0.16 7.02 3.96
N ASN A 243 -0.92 8.06 3.66
CA ASN A 243 -2.32 8.18 4.07
C ASN A 243 -3.23 7.16 3.34
N ILE A 244 -2.93 6.81 2.09
CA ILE A 244 -3.60 5.70 1.40
C ILE A 244 -3.31 4.37 2.09
N SER A 245 -2.05 4.11 2.44
CA SER A 245 -1.64 2.93 3.20
C SER A 245 -2.43 2.83 4.52
N HIS A 246 -2.44 3.89 5.31
CA HIS A 246 -3.18 3.95 6.57
C HIS A 246 -4.70 3.80 6.38
N TYR A 247 -5.26 4.35 5.30
CA TYR A 247 -6.68 4.15 4.98
C TYR A 247 -7.02 2.68 4.75
N LEU A 248 -6.16 1.93 4.07
CA LEU A 248 -6.37 0.50 3.80
C LEU A 248 -6.21 -0.35 5.06
N ASN A 249 -5.18 -0.11 5.86
CA ASN A 249 -4.95 -0.79 7.14
C ASN A 249 -4.58 0.21 8.25
N PRO A 250 -5.56 0.74 9.01
CA PRO A 250 -5.30 1.72 10.07
C PRO A 250 -4.58 1.15 11.30
N LYS A 251 -4.42 -0.15 11.39
CA LYS A 251 -3.73 -0.83 12.50
C LYS A 251 -2.23 -0.94 12.26
N PHE A 252 -1.82 -0.78 11.04
CA PHE A 252 -0.43 -0.88 10.60
C PHE A 252 0.24 0.49 10.73
N LYS A 253 0.86 0.72 11.89
CA LYS A 253 1.55 1.98 12.25
C LYS A 253 3.06 1.82 12.17
#